data_c8f917bb949cff93868ba717abc6c9fe
#
_entry.id   c8f917bb949cff93868ba717abc6c9fe
#
_cell.length_a   1.000
_cell.length_b   1.000
_cell.length_c   1.000
_cell.angle_alpha   90.00
_cell.angle_beta   90.00
_cell.angle_gamma   90.00
#
_symmetry.space_group_name_H-M   'P 1'
#
loop_
_entity.id
_entity.type
_entity.pdbx_description
1 polymer ?
#
loop_
_entity_poly.entity_id
_entity_poly.type
_entity_poly.pdbx_seq_one_letter_code
_entity_poly.pdbx_strand_id
1 'polypeptide(L)'
;MHRFLSAMLLISCAASAQVDPTQLANRIVTSSIKVKPGQAVVIFGGKHTVGWMEALAIEAEKAGGQTTLFLNTDRIMRSRFTEVPEQYLGQPPMYFAEWLKHVDVWIGLPGIEDAKAVFADIPEARFEKAAKAGQVVDNMLNDSPIKAIFINLPTEQSARNDGIEFARLQEIIHAGMMSDHEQIASLGNRLKDRLSAAKVHVTSPNGTDFTFETGQRPIFVDDGMLTEEKAKSKLALGRFVSLPGGVLSVAPIEESANGKVVVPRTTCRWEPMTNVQFELKGGKLQRFQAEKGGDCFEKSIAPYASPKDRFGYFSIGLNPGIGVVENPGDYRPDNGAGVIWMGVGDNRLMGGANDTVGGFSFPILNATVEVNGKTVIKAGKLTD
;
A
#
# COMPACT_ATOMS: atom_id res chain seq x y z
N MET A 1 -26.58 64.06 -5.14
CA MET A 1 -25.46 63.39 -5.85
C MET A 1 -24.86 62.32 -4.92
N HIS A 2 -25.35 61.12 -4.99
CA HIS A 2 -24.80 60.00 -4.22
C HIS A 2 -24.34 58.94 -5.22
N ARG A 3 -23.04 58.72 -5.29
CA ARG A 3 -22.41 57.68 -6.10
C ARG A 3 -22.39 56.39 -5.27
N PHE A 4 -23.13 55.38 -5.68
CA PHE A 4 -22.96 53.98 -5.22
C PHE A 4 -21.81 53.35 -6.01
N LEU A 5 -20.73 53.02 -5.32
CA LEU A 5 -19.71 52.10 -5.82
C LEU A 5 -20.16 50.66 -5.50
N SER A 6 -20.55 49.92 -6.52
CA SER A 6 -20.71 48.46 -6.41
C SER A 6 -19.33 47.79 -6.47
N ALA A 7 -18.91 47.27 -5.35
CA ALA A 7 -17.75 46.37 -5.32
C ALA A 7 -18.16 44.99 -5.84
N MET A 8 -17.69 44.65 -7.02
CA MET A 8 -17.88 43.35 -7.63
C MET A 8 -16.85 42.38 -7.01
N LEU A 9 -17.28 41.53 -6.08
CA LEU A 9 -16.46 40.43 -5.54
C LEU A 9 -16.26 39.40 -6.66
N LEU A 10 -15.08 39.38 -7.23
CA LEU A 10 -14.63 38.27 -8.08
C LEU A 10 -14.31 37.07 -7.15
N ILE A 11 -15.28 36.18 -7.02
CA ILE A 11 -15.04 34.85 -6.46
C ILE A 11 -14.26 34.08 -7.55
N SER A 12 -12.94 34.04 -7.41
CA SER A 12 -12.15 33.11 -8.19
C SER A 12 -12.45 31.69 -7.68
N CYS A 13 -13.33 30.95 -8.36
CA CYS A 13 -13.37 29.52 -8.25
C CYS A 13 -12.00 29.00 -8.73
N ALA A 14 -11.14 28.65 -7.79
CA ALA A 14 -10.02 27.79 -8.10
C ALA A 14 -10.63 26.45 -8.54
N ALA A 15 -10.74 26.26 -9.86
CA ALA A 15 -11.02 24.94 -10.41
C ALA A 15 -9.87 24.05 -9.91
N SER A 16 -10.15 23.04 -9.09
CA SER A 16 -9.20 22.00 -8.77
C SER A 16 -8.75 21.43 -10.10
N ALA A 17 -7.46 21.56 -10.43
CA ALA A 17 -6.90 21.05 -11.66
C ALA A 17 -7.08 19.52 -11.63
N GLN A 18 -8.14 19.06 -12.31
CA GLN A 18 -8.35 17.63 -12.50
C GLN A 18 -7.15 17.09 -13.28
N VAL A 19 -6.50 16.07 -12.74
CA VAL A 19 -5.34 15.44 -13.39
C VAL A 19 -5.78 14.98 -14.78
N ASP A 20 -5.10 15.47 -15.83
CA ASP A 20 -5.35 14.99 -17.20
C ASP A 20 -4.85 13.52 -17.28
N PRO A 21 -5.77 12.55 -17.44
CA PRO A 21 -5.40 11.15 -17.55
C PRO A 21 -4.38 10.88 -18.65
N THR A 22 -4.43 11.60 -19.76
CA THR A 22 -3.55 11.39 -20.92
C THR A 22 -2.10 11.75 -20.60
N GLN A 23 -1.88 12.92 -20.00
CA GLN A 23 -0.53 13.36 -19.63
C GLN A 23 0.10 12.44 -18.58
N LEU A 24 -0.67 12.07 -17.58
CA LEU A 24 -0.17 11.17 -16.53
C LEU A 24 0.05 9.75 -17.06
N ALA A 25 -0.83 9.24 -17.93
CA ALA A 25 -0.66 7.94 -18.58
C ALA A 25 0.64 7.89 -19.41
N ASN A 26 0.92 8.94 -20.19
CA ASN A 26 2.18 9.04 -20.93
C ASN A 26 3.40 8.96 -19.99
N ARG A 27 3.42 9.76 -18.92
CA ARG A 27 4.51 9.74 -17.92
C ARG A 27 4.65 8.37 -17.26
N ILE A 28 3.56 7.71 -16.89
CA ILE A 28 3.57 6.37 -16.30
C ILE A 28 4.23 5.38 -17.24
N VAL A 29 3.77 5.34 -18.48
CA VAL A 29 4.21 4.37 -19.49
C VAL A 29 5.67 4.60 -19.89
N THR A 30 6.07 5.86 -20.14
CA THR A 30 7.38 6.19 -20.70
C THR A 30 8.47 6.38 -19.65
N SER A 31 8.10 6.82 -18.44
CA SER A 31 9.05 7.19 -17.39
C SER A 31 9.00 6.26 -16.19
N SER A 32 7.80 6.00 -15.61
CA SER A 32 7.70 5.22 -14.37
C SER A 32 7.94 3.73 -14.61
N ILE A 33 7.23 3.09 -15.55
CA ILE A 33 7.36 1.63 -15.82
C ILE A 33 8.23 1.33 -17.05
N LYS A 34 8.42 2.28 -17.94
CA LYS A 34 9.26 2.20 -19.15
C LYS A 34 8.90 1.01 -20.03
N VAL A 35 7.68 1.01 -20.57
CA VAL A 35 7.22 0.00 -21.53
C VAL A 35 8.12 0.00 -22.75
N LYS A 36 8.50 -1.19 -23.21
CA LYS A 36 9.37 -1.40 -24.37
C LYS A 36 8.59 -2.06 -25.51
N PRO A 37 8.99 -1.85 -26.77
CA PRO A 37 8.36 -2.52 -27.90
C PRO A 37 8.34 -4.05 -27.73
N GLY A 38 7.20 -4.64 -28.08
CA GLY A 38 6.97 -6.09 -28.01
C GLY A 38 6.58 -6.63 -26.64
N GLN A 39 6.61 -5.82 -25.58
CA GLN A 39 6.21 -6.31 -24.24
C GLN A 39 4.71 -6.55 -24.15
N ALA A 40 4.32 -7.65 -23.49
CA ALA A 40 2.95 -7.94 -23.10
C ALA A 40 2.58 -7.10 -21.87
N VAL A 41 1.64 -6.18 -22.03
CA VAL A 41 1.21 -5.21 -21.01
C VAL A 41 -0.21 -5.50 -20.59
N VAL A 42 -0.42 -5.85 -19.33
CA VAL A 42 -1.74 -5.99 -18.75
C VAL A 42 -2.12 -4.74 -17.99
N ILE A 43 -3.30 -4.20 -18.26
CA ILE A 43 -3.86 -3.06 -17.54
C ILE A 43 -5.10 -3.56 -16.81
N PHE A 44 -4.96 -3.68 -15.49
CA PHE A 44 -6.02 -4.12 -14.58
C PHE A 44 -6.74 -2.92 -14.00
N GLY A 45 -8.07 -2.98 -13.91
CA GLY A 45 -8.85 -1.92 -13.25
C GLY A 45 -10.30 -2.28 -13.00
N GLY A 46 -10.99 -1.38 -12.34
CA GLY A 46 -12.42 -1.46 -12.08
C GLY A 46 -13.26 -0.70 -13.12
N LYS A 47 -14.56 -0.93 -13.10
CA LYS A 47 -15.50 -0.20 -13.98
C LYS A 47 -15.33 1.34 -13.89
N HIS A 48 -15.04 1.86 -12.70
CA HIS A 48 -14.84 3.28 -12.44
C HIS A 48 -13.50 3.82 -12.97
N THR A 49 -12.56 2.96 -13.35
CA THR A 49 -11.25 3.35 -13.87
C THR A 49 -11.08 3.12 -15.37
N VAL A 50 -12.16 2.79 -16.11
CA VAL A 50 -12.09 2.45 -17.55
C VAL A 50 -11.42 3.55 -18.36
N GLY A 51 -11.74 4.82 -18.14
CA GLY A 51 -11.11 5.94 -18.88
C GLY A 51 -9.60 6.04 -18.63
N TRP A 52 -9.12 5.69 -17.45
CA TRP A 52 -7.69 5.56 -17.16
C TRP A 52 -7.07 4.34 -17.85
N MET A 53 -7.79 3.20 -17.88
CA MET A 53 -7.32 2.00 -18.57
C MET A 53 -7.14 2.27 -20.06
N GLU A 54 -8.09 2.99 -20.68
CA GLU A 54 -8.00 3.40 -22.10
C GLU A 54 -6.80 4.32 -22.35
N ALA A 55 -6.61 5.36 -21.53
CA ALA A 55 -5.47 6.27 -21.65
C ALA A 55 -4.13 5.55 -21.55
N LEU A 56 -4.00 4.65 -20.56
CA LEU A 56 -2.79 3.84 -20.35
C LEU A 56 -2.55 2.87 -21.50
N ALA A 57 -3.60 2.24 -22.04
CA ALA A 57 -3.50 1.34 -23.19
C ALA A 57 -3.00 2.07 -24.43
N ILE A 58 -3.58 3.22 -24.75
CA ILE A 58 -3.19 4.05 -25.88
C ILE A 58 -1.70 4.43 -25.79
N GLU A 59 -1.25 4.89 -24.61
CA GLU A 59 0.15 5.26 -24.42
C GLU A 59 1.09 4.04 -24.45
N ALA A 60 0.68 2.89 -23.90
CA ALA A 60 1.46 1.66 -23.97
C ALA A 60 1.61 1.14 -25.40
N GLU A 61 0.56 1.20 -26.21
CA GLU A 61 0.60 0.83 -27.63
C GLU A 61 1.47 1.81 -28.45
N LYS A 62 1.41 3.12 -28.17
CA LYS A 62 2.35 4.10 -28.77
C LYS A 62 3.80 3.79 -28.43
N ALA A 63 4.08 3.21 -27.27
CA ALA A 63 5.41 2.74 -26.87
C ALA A 63 5.78 1.38 -27.48
N GLY A 64 4.89 0.76 -28.27
CA GLY A 64 5.09 -0.54 -28.89
C GLY A 64 4.70 -1.75 -28.03
N GLY A 65 4.03 -1.53 -26.90
CA GLY A 65 3.49 -2.59 -26.06
C GLY A 65 2.29 -3.28 -26.69
N GLN A 66 2.05 -4.53 -26.30
CA GLN A 66 0.88 -5.32 -26.70
C GLN A 66 -0.08 -5.37 -25.50
N THR A 67 -1.17 -4.62 -25.56
CA THR A 67 -2.03 -4.38 -24.40
C THR A 67 -3.15 -5.41 -24.25
N THR A 68 -3.49 -5.73 -23.00
CA THR A 68 -4.68 -6.47 -22.60
C THR A 68 -5.35 -5.75 -21.43
N LEU A 69 -6.64 -5.43 -21.57
CA LEU A 69 -7.42 -4.86 -20.48
C LEU A 69 -8.09 -5.96 -19.66
N PHE A 70 -7.82 -5.97 -18.36
CA PHE A 70 -8.44 -6.91 -17.42
C PHE A 70 -9.39 -6.15 -16.49
N LEU A 71 -10.70 -6.29 -16.73
CA LEU A 71 -11.72 -5.58 -15.99
C LEU A 71 -12.25 -6.39 -14.81
N ASN A 72 -12.31 -5.78 -13.63
CA ASN A 72 -13.03 -6.27 -12.48
C ASN A 72 -14.23 -5.35 -12.16
N THR A 73 -15.16 -5.82 -11.35
CA THR A 73 -16.27 -4.99 -10.84
C THR A 73 -16.61 -5.40 -9.42
N ASP A 74 -17.17 -4.47 -8.65
CA ASP A 74 -17.66 -4.72 -7.29
C ASP A 74 -18.62 -5.91 -7.25
N ARG A 75 -19.52 -6.01 -8.25
CA ARG A 75 -20.47 -7.12 -8.36
C ARG A 75 -19.77 -8.46 -8.57
N ILE A 76 -18.80 -8.54 -9.48
CA ILE A 76 -18.02 -9.77 -9.72
C ILE A 76 -17.26 -10.17 -8.45
N MET A 77 -16.60 -9.21 -7.81
CA MET A 77 -15.83 -9.47 -6.60
C MET A 77 -16.73 -9.95 -5.47
N ARG A 78 -17.84 -9.26 -5.21
CA ARG A 78 -18.80 -9.68 -4.17
C ARG A 78 -19.37 -11.06 -4.45
N SER A 79 -19.85 -11.31 -5.67
CA SER A 79 -20.41 -12.62 -6.07
C SER A 79 -19.41 -13.77 -5.84
N ARG A 80 -18.12 -13.53 -6.11
CA ARG A 80 -17.06 -14.53 -5.83
C ARG A 80 -17.08 -14.99 -4.38
N PHE A 81 -17.27 -14.07 -3.43
CA PHE A 81 -17.28 -14.38 -2.01
C PHE A 81 -18.66 -14.78 -1.46
N THR A 82 -19.76 -14.45 -2.12
CA THR A 82 -21.11 -14.70 -1.57
C THR A 82 -21.86 -15.82 -2.30
N GLU A 83 -21.65 -15.99 -3.60
CA GLU A 83 -22.46 -16.88 -4.44
C GLU A 83 -21.69 -18.11 -4.93
N VAL A 84 -20.35 -18.00 -5.10
CA VAL A 84 -19.54 -19.14 -5.56
C VAL A 84 -19.58 -20.27 -4.51
N PRO A 85 -19.97 -21.50 -4.87
CA PRO A 85 -19.93 -22.65 -3.97
C PRO A 85 -18.54 -22.85 -3.37
N GLU A 86 -18.47 -23.23 -2.10
CA GLU A 86 -17.21 -23.35 -1.38
C GLU A 86 -16.19 -24.27 -2.05
N GLN A 87 -16.65 -25.35 -2.67
CA GLN A 87 -15.78 -26.29 -3.39
C GLN A 87 -15.04 -25.63 -4.55
N TYR A 88 -15.61 -24.61 -5.18
CA TYR A 88 -14.98 -23.87 -6.28
C TYR A 88 -14.16 -22.67 -5.78
N LEU A 89 -14.59 -22.04 -4.70
CA LEU A 89 -13.86 -20.91 -4.11
C LEU A 89 -12.43 -21.30 -3.68
N GLY A 90 -12.23 -22.55 -3.24
CA GLY A 90 -10.93 -23.08 -2.84
C GLY A 90 -10.09 -23.64 -3.99
N GLN A 91 -10.53 -23.53 -5.25
CA GLN A 91 -9.73 -24.01 -6.39
C GLN A 91 -8.65 -23.00 -6.75
N PRO A 92 -7.36 -23.41 -6.83
CA PRO A 92 -6.31 -22.54 -7.30
C PRO A 92 -6.59 -22.03 -8.71
N PRO A 93 -6.39 -20.73 -8.99
CA PRO A 93 -6.64 -20.14 -10.30
C PRO A 93 -5.50 -20.46 -11.28
N MET A 94 -5.30 -21.72 -11.61
CA MET A 94 -4.18 -22.22 -12.41
C MET A 94 -4.12 -21.61 -13.80
N TYR A 95 -5.27 -21.39 -14.46
CA TYR A 95 -5.31 -20.72 -15.75
C TYR A 95 -4.74 -19.30 -15.68
N PHE A 96 -5.14 -18.55 -14.64
CA PHE A 96 -4.66 -17.18 -14.43
C PHE A 96 -3.16 -17.17 -14.11
N ALA A 97 -2.70 -18.06 -13.23
CA ALA A 97 -1.28 -18.19 -12.90
C ALA A 97 -0.43 -18.55 -14.13
N GLU A 98 -0.93 -19.44 -15.00
CA GLU A 98 -0.23 -19.81 -16.24
C GLU A 98 -0.19 -18.64 -17.22
N TRP A 99 -1.30 -17.94 -17.40
CA TRP A 99 -1.37 -16.78 -18.28
C TRP A 99 -0.40 -15.66 -17.87
N LEU A 100 -0.26 -15.42 -16.56
CA LEU A 100 0.65 -14.40 -16.03
C LEU A 100 2.12 -14.64 -16.41
N LYS A 101 2.54 -15.87 -16.70
CA LYS A 101 3.90 -16.18 -17.17
C LYS A 101 4.24 -15.53 -18.52
N HIS A 102 3.23 -15.11 -19.27
CA HIS A 102 3.36 -14.45 -20.56
C HIS A 102 3.21 -12.92 -20.47
N VAL A 103 3.15 -12.37 -19.26
CA VAL A 103 3.02 -10.93 -19.00
C VAL A 103 4.37 -10.35 -18.59
N ASP A 104 4.78 -9.27 -19.27
CA ASP A 104 6.01 -8.55 -18.93
C ASP A 104 5.75 -7.39 -17.96
N VAL A 105 4.62 -6.70 -18.16
CA VAL A 105 4.26 -5.49 -17.41
C VAL A 105 2.83 -5.57 -16.91
N TRP A 106 2.64 -5.30 -15.63
CA TRP A 106 1.33 -5.16 -15.01
C TRP A 106 1.11 -3.72 -14.56
N ILE A 107 0.08 -3.07 -15.07
CA ILE A 107 -0.37 -1.75 -14.63
C ILE A 107 -1.68 -1.94 -13.87
N GLY A 108 -1.65 -1.75 -12.55
CA GLY A 108 -2.78 -1.97 -11.67
C GLY A 108 -3.45 -0.66 -11.26
N LEU A 109 -4.74 -0.56 -11.51
CA LEU A 109 -5.64 0.47 -11.02
C LEU A 109 -6.58 -0.12 -9.98
N PRO A 110 -7.27 0.68 -9.13
CA PRO A 110 -8.28 0.15 -8.22
C PRO A 110 -9.34 -0.68 -8.95
N GLY A 111 -9.41 -1.96 -8.63
CA GLY A 111 -10.36 -2.91 -9.24
C GLY A 111 -11.73 -2.94 -8.57
N ILE A 112 -11.87 -2.27 -7.42
CA ILE A 112 -13.07 -2.20 -6.58
C ILE A 112 -13.29 -0.73 -6.22
N GLU A 113 -14.52 -0.24 -6.35
CA GLU A 113 -14.89 1.12 -6.01
C GLU A 113 -15.30 1.25 -4.54
N ASP A 114 -16.15 0.34 -4.05
CA ASP A 114 -16.61 0.29 -2.67
C ASP A 114 -16.19 -1.02 -1.98
N ALA A 115 -14.96 -1.06 -1.52
CA ALA A 115 -14.44 -2.24 -0.85
C ALA A 115 -15.19 -2.56 0.46
N LYS A 116 -15.68 -1.56 1.20
CA LYS A 116 -16.48 -1.79 2.41
C LYS A 116 -17.77 -2.55 2.09
N ALA A 117 -18.51 -2.14 1.06
CA ALA A 117 -19.73 -2.81 0.64
C ALA A 117 -19.45 -4.19 0.01
N VAL A 118 -18.38 -4.31 -0.79
CA VAL A 118 -18.01 -5.58 -1.43
C VAL A 118 -17.71 -6.66 -0.41
N PHE A 119 -17.01 -6.32 0.67
CA PHE A 119 -16.56 -7.28 1.69
C PHE A 119 -17.43 -7.32 2.95
N ALA A 120 -18.54 -6.58 2.99
CA ALA A 120 -19.47 -6.61 4.12
C ALA A 120 -20.05 -8.00 4.33
N ASP A 121 -20.12 -8.43 5.60
CA ASP A 121 -20.78 -9.66 6.07
C ASP A 121 -20.27 -10.97 5.42
N ILE A 122 -19.06 -10.96 4.85
CA ILE A 122 -18.46 -12.17 4.30
C ILE A 122 -17.82 -12.99 5.43
N PRO A 123 -18.16 -14.29 5.59
CA PRO A 123 -17.53 -15.15 6.58
C PRO A 123 -16.01 -15.27 6.40
N GLU A 124 -15.25 -15.17 7.49
CA GLU A 124 -13.78 -15.26 7.48
C GLU A 124 -13.24 -16.50 6.78
N ALA A 125 -13.88 -17.66 7.01
CA ALA A 125 -13.47 -18.91 6.39
C ALA A 125 -13.48 -18.86 4.84
N ARG A 126 -14.32 -18.01 4.25
CA ARG A 126 -14.35 -17.81 2.80
C ARG A 126 -13.16 -17.00 2.31
N PHE A 127 -12.73 -15.99 3.09
CA PHE A 127 -11.49 -15.25 2.81
C PHE A 127 -10.26 -16.15 2.90
N GLU A 128 -10.15 -16.94 3.97
CA GLU A 128 -9.06 -17.90 4.14
C GLU A 128 -8.97 -18.88 2.97
N LYS A 129 -10.10 -19.43 2.58
CA LYS A 129 -10.17 -20.40 1.48
C LYS A 129 -9.74 -19.78 0.14
N ALA A 130 -10.22 -18.57 -0.16
CA ALA A 130 -9.83 -17.84 -1.35
C ALA A 130 -8.35 -17.43 -1.33
N ALA A 131 -7.83 -16.98 -0.17
CA ALA A 131 -6.43 -16.60 0.01
C ALA A 131 -5.50 -17.80 -0.19
N LYS A 132 -5.80 -18.95 0.42
CA LYS A 132 -5.05 -20.19 0.19
C LYS A 132 -5.03 -20.61 -1.28
N ALA A 133 -6.17 -20.52 -1.95
CA ALA A 133 -6.26 -20.81 -3.38
C ALA A 133 -5.43 -19.83 -4.23
N GLY A 134 -5.33 -18.56 -3.79
CA GLY A 134 -4.56 -17.51 -4.45
C GLY A 134 -3.04 -17.62 -4.32
N GLN A 135 -2.52 -18.38 -3.35
CA GLN A 135 -1.07 -18.50 -3.11
C GLN A 135 -0.26 -18.94 -4.34
N VAL A 136 -0.88 -19.70 -5.26
CA VAL A 136 -0.22 -20.08 -6.52
C VAL A 136 0.13 -18.85 -7.36
N VAL A 137 -0.67 -17.80 -7.29
CA VAL A 137 -0.41 -16.54 -8.01
C VAL A 137 0.73 -15.78 -7.34
N ASP A 138 0.76 -15.70 -6.00
CA ASP A 138 1.83 -15.04 -5.26
C ASP A 138 3.18 -15.71 -5.51
N ASN A 139 3.21 -17.04 -5.48
CA ASN A 139 4.39 -17.82 -5.80
C ASN A 139 4.86 -17.54 -7.24
N MET A 140 3.94 -17.56 -8.20
CA MET A 140 4.25 -17.27 -9.59
C MET A 140 4.78 -15.84 -9.78
N LEU A 141 4.21 -14.84 -9.10
CA LEU A 141 4.70 -13.46 -9.15
C LEU A 141 6.14 -13.33 -8.61
N ASN A 142 6.51 -14.11 -7.57
CA ASN A 142 7.88 -14.16 -7.10
C ASN A 142 8.84 -14.80 -8.11
N ASP A 143 8.41 -15.88 -8.75
CA ASP A 143 9.22 -16.69 -9.67
C ASP A 143 9.28 -16.08 -11.10
N SER A 144 8.40 -15.14 -11.43
CA SER A 144 8.33 -14.50 -12.75
C SER A 144 9.13 -13.19 -12.80
N PRO A 145 9.53 -12.73 -14.02
CA PRO A 145 10.15 -11.42 -14.20
C PRO A 145 9.15 -10.26 -14.33
N ILE A 146 7.88 -10.47 -14.04
CA ILE A 146 6.83 -9.43 -14.17
C ILE A 146 7.25 -8.18 -13.39
N LYS A 147 7.10 -7.03 -14.04
CA LYS A 147 7.22 -5.70 -13.46
C LYS A 147 5.84 -5.12 -13.23
N ALA A 148 5.61 -4.47 -12.11
CA ALA A 148 4.30 -3.89 -11.85
C ALA A 148 4.38 -2.44 -11.39
N ILE A 149 3.36 -1.67 -11.77
CA ILE A 149 3.07 -0.37 -11.20
C ILE A 149 1.62 -0.33 -10.73
N PHE A 150 1.43 0.05 -9.47
CA PHE A 150 0.10 0.20 -8.87
C PHE A 150 -0.21 1.69 -8.72
N ILE A 151 -1.33 2.11 -9.31
CA ILE A 151 -1.73 3.52 -9.33
C ILE A 151 -2.91 3.70 -8.38
N ASN A 152 -2.71 4.48 -7.34
CA ASN A 152 -3.76 4.82 -6.39
C ASN A 152 -4.59 5.98 -6.93
N LEU A 153 -5.79 5.68 -7.41
CA LEU A 153 -6.76 6.68 -7.85
C LEU A 153 -7.86 6.80 -6.79
N PRO A 154 -8.03 7.98 -6.19
CA PRO A 154 -9.07 8.19 -5.19
C PRO A 154 -10.46 8.17 -5.84
N THR A 155 -11.43 7.59 -5.14
CA THR A 155 -12.87 7.65 -5.51
C THR A 155 -13.65 8.38 -4.43
N GLU A 156 -14.84 8.87 -4.76
CA GLU A 156 -15.75 9.41 -3.74
C GLU A 156 -16.07 8.38 -2.65
N GLN A 157 -16.14 7.11 -3.03
CA GLN A 157 -16.44 6.06 -2.08
C GLN A 157 -15.25 5.76 -1.16
N SER A 158 -14.00 5.76 -1.68
CA SER A 158 -12.81 5.63 -0.83
C SER A 158 -12.71 6.81 0.14
N ALA A 159 -12.96 8.03 -0.32
CA ALA A 159 -12.96 9.22 0.53
C ALA A 159 -14.02 9.13 1.66
N ARG A 160 -15.23 8.66 1.34
CA ARG A 160 -16.27 8.42 2.36
C ARG A 160 -15.85 7.35 3.37
N ASN A 161 -15.23 6.25 2.91
CA ASN A 161 -14.78 5.17 3.78
C ASN A 161 -13.66 5.63 4.71
N ASP A 162 -12.79 6.52 4.23
CA ASP A 162 -11.69 7.09 5.00
C ASP A 162 -12.10 8.33 5.82
N GLY A 163 -13.37 8.78 5.68
CA GLY A 163 -13.90 9.95 6.39
C GLY A 163 -13.25 11.28 5.96
N ILE A 164 -12.80 11.37 4.72
CA ILE A 164 -12.14 12.54 4.13
C ILE A 164 -13.03 13.16 3.05
N GLU A 165 -12.99 14.48 2.91
CA GLU A 165 -13.55 15.19 1.75
C GLU A 165 -12.85 14.73 0.47
N PHE A 166 -13.64 14.35 -0.56
CA PHE A 166 -13.10 13.78 -1.81
C PHE A 166 -12.12 14.73 -2.51
N ALA A 167 -12.45 16.02 -2.60
CA ALA A 167 -11.56 17.03 -3.18
C ALA A 167 -10.21 17.08 -2.42
N ARG A 168 -10.25 16.96 -1.10
CA ARG A 168 -9.03 16.95 -0.29
C ARG A 168 -8.19 15.69 -0.53
N LEU A 169 -8.83 14.53 -0.66
CA LEU A 169 -8.13 13.28 -1.00
C LEU A 169 -7.48 13.36 -2.38
N GLN A 170 -8.19 13.92 -3.36
CA GLN A 170 -7.64 14.15 -4.71
C GLN A 170 -6.41 15.07 -4.68
N GLU A 171 -6.46 16.17 -3.92
CA GLU A 171 -5.32 17.08 -3.75
C GLU A 171 -4.09 16.36 -3.16
N ILE A 172 -4.28 15.57 -2.11
CA ILE A 172 -3.19 14.82 -1.45
C ILE A 172 -2.58 13.82 -2.43
N ILE A 173 -3.39 13.01 -3.09
CA ILE A 173 -2.90 11.99 -4.03
C ILE A 173 -2.21 12.66 -5.22
N HIS A 174 -2.78 13.73 -5.77
CA HIS A 174 -2.16 14.47 -6.87
C HIS A 174 -0.81 15.08 -6.46
N ALA A 175 -0.74 15.76 -5.30
CA ALA A 175 0.51 16.31 -4.79
C ALA A 175 1.59 15.22 -4.61
N GLY A 176 1.18 14.05 -4.11
CA GLY A 176 2.07 12.90 -3.99
C GLY A 176 2.57 12.35 -5.33
N MET A 177 1.71 12.29 -6.35
CA MET A 177 2.08 11.88 -7.71
C MET A 177 3.04 12.86 -8.39
N MET A 178 2.96 14.14 -8.02
CA MET A 178 3.80 15.22 -8.57
C MET A 178 5.09 15.43 -7.78
N SER A 179 5.30 14.69 -6.69
CA SER A 179 6.54 14.78 -5.88
C SER A 179 7.77 14.41 -6.69
N ASP A 180 8.90 14.96 -6.31
CA ASP A 180 10.20 14.70 -6.92
C ASP A 180 10.69 13.28 -6.59
N HIS A 181 10.62 12.39 -7.58
CA HIS A 181 11.01 10.99 -7.43
C HIS A 181 12.51 10.82 -7.15
N GLU A 182 13.37 11.70 -7.67
CA GLU A 182 14.81 11.64 -7.45
C GLU A 182 15.12 11.99 -5.99
N GLN A 183 14.45 12.98 -5.44
CA GLN A 183 14.55 13.34 -4.04
C GLN A 183 14.09 12.20 -3.14
N ILE A 184 12.94 11.57 -3.44
CA ILE A 184 12.42 10.40 -2.72
C ILE A 184 13.43 9.24 -2.79
N ALA A 185 13.95 8.93 -3.98
CA ALA A 185 14.94 7.88 -4.17
C ALA A 185 16.23 8.14 -3.39
N SER A 186 16.75 9.37 -3.44
CA SER A 186 17.96 9.78 -2.71
C SER A 186 17.79 9.62 -1.19
N LEU A 187 16.69 10.10 -0.64
CA LEU A 187 16.35 9.94 0.78
C LEU A 187 16.18 8.45 1.14
N GLY A 188 15.42 7.72 0.35
CA GLY A 188 15.18 6.29 0.55
C GLY A 188 16.48 5.48 0.55
N ASN A 189 17.40 5.76 -0.38
CA ASN A 189 18.68 5.07 -0.45
C ASN A 189 19.58 5.38 0.76
N ARG A 190 19.64 6.63 1.24
CA ARG A 190 20.36 6.96 2.47
C ARG A 190 19.81 6.22 3.69
N LEU A 191 18.49 6.14 3.83
CA LEU A 191 17.85 5.38 4.91
C LEU A 191 18.06 3.87 4.76
N LYS A 192 18.01 3.33 3.53
CA LYS A 192 18.32 1.94 3.22
C LYS A 192 19.72 1.56 3.70
N ASP A 193 20.73 2.39 3.41
CA ASP A 193 22.10 2.15 3.85
C ASP A 193 22.21 2.12 5.38
N ARG A 194 21.52 3.01 6.07
CA ARG A 194 21.49 3.04 7.55
C ARG A 194 20.78 1.86 8.16
N LEU A 195 19.70 1.40 7.53
CA LEU A 195 18.90 0.26 8.01
C LEU A 195 19.53 -1.09 7.70
N SER A 196 20.58 -1.16 6.87
CA SER A 196 21.27 -2.42 6.57
C SER A 196 21.96 -2.97 7.81
N ALA A 197 21.65 -4.21 8.18
CA ALA A 197 22.17 -4.90 9.38
C ALA A 197 22.06 -4.05 10.67
N ALA A 198 20.95 -3.35 10.82
CA ALA A 198 20.77 -2.38 11.90
C ALA A 198 19.88 -2.92 13.02
N LYS A 199 20.12 -2.38 14.23
CA LYS A 199 19.18 -2.40 15.33
C LYS A 199 18.31 -1.13 15.25
N VAL A 200 17.00 -1.30 15.24
CA VAL A 200 16.01 -0.23 15.17
C VAL A 200 15.29 -0.14 16.50
N HIS A 201 15.13 1.09 16.98
CA HIS A 201 14.35 1.41 18.17
C HIS A 201 13.26 2.41 17.79
N VAL A 202 12.01 2.07 18.08
CA VAL A 202 10.83 2.88 17.76
C VAL A 202 10.13 3.27 19.04
N THR A 203 9.96 4.56 19.25
CA THR A 203 9.20 5.12 20.37
C THR A 203 8.14 6.08 19.89
N SER A 204 7.09 6.29 20.67
CA SER A 204 6.12 7.35 20.43
C SER A 204 5.56 7.92 21.74
N PRO A 205 5.05 9.17 21.74
CA PRO A 205 4.44 9.77 22.93
C PRO A 205 3.27 8.98 23.49
N ASN A 206 2.65 8.11 22.70
CA ASN A 206 1.52 7.27 23.08
C ASN A 206 1.93 6.06 23.93
N GLY A 207 3.23 5.85 24.17
CA GLY A 207 3.74 4.74 24.96
C GLY A 207 4.20 3.53 24.14
N THR A 208 4.32 3.67 22.82
CA THR A 208 5.05 2.70 21.99
C THR A 208 6.53 2.75 22.36
N ASP A 209 7.13 1.60 22.58
CA ASP A 209 8.56 1.41 22.83
C ASP A 209 8.94 -0.03 22.46
N PHE A 210 9.49 -0.23 21.27
CA PHE A 210 9.93 -1.55 20.80
C PHE A 210 11.21 -1.47 19.98
N THR A 211 11.95 -2.57 19.98
CA THR A 211 13.18 -2.72 19.19
C THR A 211 13.07 -3.94 18.28
N PHE A 212 13.79 -3.91 17.18
CA PHE A 212 13.98 -5.06 16.29
C PHE A 212 15.30 -4.94 15.51
N GLU A 213 15.66 -5.99 14.78
CA GLU A 213 16.82 -6.03 13.91
C GLU A 213 16.40 -6.29 12.45
N THR A 214 17.09 -5.64 11.52
CA THR A 214 16.86 -5.84 10.09
C THR A 214 17.73 -6.95 9.49
N GLY A 215 18.87 -7.24 10.12
CA GLY A 215 19.82 -8.20 9.60
C GLY A 215 20.27 -7.88 8.18
N GLN A 216 20.57 -8.91 7.40
CA GLN A 216 20.91 -8.81 5.97
C GLN A 216 19.65 -8.91 5.07
N ARG A 217 18.48 -8.58 5.58
CA ARG A 217 17.23 -8.61 4.81
C ARG A 217 17.23 -7.56 3.70
N PRO A 218 16.65 -7.86 2.54
CA PRO A 218 16.46 -6.87 1.49
C PRO A 218 15.63 -5.68 2.00
N ILE A 219 16.04 -4.47 1.61
CA ILE A 219 15.33 -3.24 1.92
C ILE A 219 14.89 -2.63 0.59
N PHE A 220 13.62 -2.36 0.46
CA PHE A 220 12.99 -1.88 -0.76
C PHE A 220 12.67 -0.39 -0.64
N VAL A 221 12.99 0.36 -1.70
CA VAL A 221 12.63 1.77 -1.83
C VAL A 221 11.72 1.91 -3.04
N ASP A 222 10.45 2.15 -2.79
CA ASP A 222 9.48 2.50 -3.80
C ASP A 222 9.42 4.02 -3.94
N ASP A 223 10.03 4.55 -4.98
CA ASP A 223 10.04 5.97 -5.33
C ASP A 223 9.07 6.30 -6.49
N GLY A 224 8.26 5.32 -6.91
CA GLY A 224 7.35 5.45 -8.05
C GLY A 224 8.00 5.22 -9.42
N MET A 225 9.29 4.84 -9.45
CA MET A 225 10.07 4.65 -10.68
C MET A 225 10.70 3.27 -10.75
N LEU A 226 10.42 2.53 -11.81
CA LEU A 226 11.07 1.25 -12.06
C LEU A 226 12.36 1.44 -12.83
N THR A 227 13.49 1.37 -12.10
CA THR A 227 14.82 1.39 -12.71
C THR A 227 15.20 0.02 -13.27
N GLU A 228 16.24 -0.02 -14.12
CA GLU A 228 16.80 -1.28 -14.63
C GLU A 228 17.34 -2.18 -13.49
N GLU A 229 17.81 -1.58 -12.40
CA GLU A 229 18.25 -2.30 -11.20
C GLU A 229 17.07 -2.96 -10.49
N LYS A 230 16.00 -2.19 -10.22
CA LYS A 230 14.77 -2.70 -9.60
C LYS A 230 14.14 -3.81 -10.42
N ALA A 231 14.13 -3.68 -11.75
CA ALA A 231 13.59 -4.68 -12.66
C ALA A 231 14.31 -6.03 -12.61
N LYS A 232 15.55 -6.08 -12.11
CA LYS A 232 16.36 -7.30 -11.92
C LYS A 232 16.21 -7.94 -10.55
N SER A 233 15.41 -7.35 -9.65
CA SER A 233 15.18 -7.91 -8.32
C SER A 233 14.63 -9.33 -8.42
N LYS A 234 15.16 -10.24 -7.61
CA LYS A 234 14.65 -11.61 -7.49
C LYS A 234 13.32 -11.68 -6.75
N LEU A 235 13.07 -10.70 -5.86
CA LEU A 235 11.82 -10.63 -5.11
C LEU A 235 10.82 -9.72 -5.83
N ALA A 236 9.57 -10.12 -5.84
CA ALA A 236 8.50 -9.40 -6.52
C ALA A 236 8.38 -7.94 -6.04
N LEU A 237 8.45 -7.70 -4.74
CA LEU A 237 8.34 -6.35 -4.18
C LEU A 237 9.42 -5.40 -4.72
N GLY A 238 10.61 -5.89 -5.04
CA GLY A 238 11.67 -5.08 -5.65
C GLY A 238 11.41 -4.69 -7.11
N ARG A 239 10.47 -5.38 -7.80
CA ARG A 239 10.03 -5.11 -9.18
C ARG A 239 8.69 -4.38 -9.23
N PHE A 240 8.11 -4.09 -8.07
CA PHE A 240 6.82 -3.40 -7.96
C PHE A 240 7.04 -1.97 -7.48
N VAL A 241 6.36 -1.04 -8.10
CA VAL A 241 6.35 0.37 -7.72
C VAL A 241 4.92 0.89 -7.64
N SER A 242 4.71 1.96 -6.89
CA SER A 242 3.40 2.57 -6.70
C SER A 242 3.39 4.03 -7.13
N LEU A 243 2.22 4.55 -7.49
CA LEU A 243 1.98 5.97 -7.67
C LEU A 243 0.75 6.38 -6.83
N PRO A 244 0.93 7.34 -5.93
CA PRO A 244 2.19 7.99 -5.52
C PRO A 244 3.18 7.00 -4.91
N GLY A 245 4.48 7.14 -5.25
CA GLY A 245 5.56 6.43 -4.59
C GLY A 245 5.95 7.07 -3.26
N GLY A 246 6.96 6.52 -2.61
CA GLY A 246 7.53 7.07 -1.39
C GLY A 246 7.43 6.16 -0.18
N VAL A 247 7.78 4.89 -0.33
CA VAL A 247 7.83 3.94 0.80
C VAL A 247 9.17 3.23 0.84
N LEU A 248 9.78 3.20 2.02
CA LEU A 248 10.86 2.26 2.32
C LEU A 248 10.29 1.13 3.16
N SER A 249 10.56 -0.11 2.77
CA SER A 249 10.03 -1.30 3.45
C SER A 249 11.09 -2.35 3.69
N VAL A 250 11.01 -3.03 4.83
CA VAL A 250 11.90 -4.14 5.21
C VAL A 250 11.14 -5.22 5.96
N ALA A 251 11.41 -6.50 5.64
CA ALA A 251 11.09 -7.61 6.52
C ALA A 251 12.16 -7.65 7.63
N PRO A 252 11.79 -7.58 8.92
CA PRO A 252 12.75 -7.67 10.02
C PRO A 252 13.30 -9.09 10.16
N ILE A 253 14.28 -9.28 11.05
CA ILE A 253 14.51 -10.59 11.66
C ILE A 253 13.35 -10.80 12.62
N GLU A 254 12.44 -11.67 12.25
CA GLU A 254 11.09 -11.72 12.81
C GLU A 254 11.11 -11.94 14.33
N GLU A 255 12.00 -12.79 14.83
CA GLU A 255 12.14 -13.10 16.26
C GLU A 255 12.86 -12.02 17.07
N SER A 256 13.46 -11.03 16.41
CA SER A 256 14.25 -9.99 17.11
C SER A 256 13.37 -8.95 17.80
N ALA A 257 12.10 -8.83 17.41
CA ALA A 257 11.24 -7.76 17.89
C ALA A 257 10.79 -7.99 19.32
N ASN A 258 11.01 -6.97 20.18
CA ASN A 258 10.60 -6.97 21.58
C ASN A 258 10.18 -5.56 22.01
N GLY A 259 9.14 -5.49 22.84
CA GLY A 259 8.65 -4.24 23.41
C GLY A 259 7.16 -4.09 23.32
N LYS A 260 6.67 -2.87 23.54
CA LYS A 260 5.26 -2.51 23.59
C LYS A 260 4.88 -1.64 22.40
N VAL A 261 3.71 -1.89 21.83
CA VAL A 261 3.11 -1.06 20.77
C VAL A 261 1.78 -0.50 21.27
N VAL A 262 1.59 0.80 21.07
CA VAL A 262 0.36 1.51 21.41
C VAL A 262 -0.10 2.31 20.20
N VAL A 263 -1.31 2.02 19.72
CA VAL A 263 -1.93 2.66 18.57
C VAL A 263 -3.24 3.32 19.02
N PRO A 264 -3.27 4.64 19.18
CA PRO A 264 -4.46 5.33 19.66
C PRO A 264 -5.68 5.11 18.78
N ARG A 265 -5.48 5.14 17.46
CA ARG A 265 -6.55 4.90 16.48
C ARG A 265 -6.01 4.22 15.22
N THR A 266 -6.80 3.28 14.73
CA THR A 266 -6.64 2.65 13.42
C THR A 266 -8.03 2.13 12.98
N THR A 267 -8.09 1.41 11.88
CA THR A 267 -9.32 0.76 11.42
C THR A 267 -9.10 -0.74 11.21
N CYS A 268 -10.15 -1.50 11.39
CA CYS A 268 -10.24 -2.87 10.97
C CYS A 268 -11.45 -3.00 10.06
N ARG A 269 -11.22 -3.32 8.78
CA ARG A 269 -12.30 -3.40 7.78
C ARG A 269 -13.18 -2.14 7.73
N TRP A 270 -12.53 -0.97 7.73
CA TRP A 270 -13.16 0.37 7.75
C TRP A 270 -13.96 0.72 9.02
N GLU A 271 -13.99 -0.17 10.02
CA GLU A 271 -14.57 0.14 11.33
C GLU A 271 -13.48 0.65 12.29
N PRO A 272 -13.80 1.67 13.10
CA PRO A 272 -12.82 2.23 14.03
C PRO A 272 -12.33 1.22 15.06
N MET A 273 -11.02 1.20 15.28
CA MET A 273 -10.37 0.47 16.35
C MET A 273 -9.54 1.45 17.19
N THR A 274 -9.81 1.52 18.50
CA THR A 274 -9.22 2.55 19.36
C THR A 274 -8.44 1.96 20.54
N ASN A 275 -7.43 2.70 20.98
CA ASN A 275 -6.57 2.37 22.13
C ASN A 275 -6.01 0.94 22.07
N VAL A 276 -5.52 0.57 20.87
CA VAL A 276 -4.90 -0.73 20.66
C VAL A 276 -3.57 -0.80 21.39
N GLN A 277 -3.35 -1.85 22.13
CA GLN A 277 -2.09 -2.13 22.82
C GLN A 277 -1.75 -3.60 22.69
N PHE A 278 -0.47 -3.89 22.45
CA PHE A 278 0.05 -5.25 22.48
C PHE A 278 1.54 -5.26 22.80
N GLU A 279 2.06 -6.42 23.11
CA GLU A 279 3.50 -6.65 23.31
C GLU A 279 4.04 -7.49 22.17
N LEU A 280 5.27 -7.18 21.75
CA LEU A 280 6.09 -8.07 20.93
C LEU A 280 7.08 -8.79 21.86
N LYS A 281 7.11 -10.10 21.78
CA LYS A 281 8.08 -10.92 22.51
C LYS A 281 8.63 -12.01 21.61
N GLY A 282 9.92 -11.91 21.29
CA GLY A 282 10.51 -12.77 20.27
C GLY A 282 9.78 -12.67 18.93
N GLY A 283 9.37 -11.46 18.55
CA GLY A 283 8.61 -11.14 17.35
C GLY A 283 7.14 -11.53 17.37
N LYS A 284 6.68 -12.29 18.35
CA LYS A 284 5.28 -12.72 18.46
C LYS A 284 4.45 -11.66 19.15
N LEU A 285 3.29 -11.30 18.55
CA LEU A 285 2.30 -10.44 19.15
C LEU A 285 1.64 -11.17 20.33
N GLN A 286 1.62 -10.52 21.48
CA GLN A 286 1.02 -11.02 22.71
C GLN A 286 0.21 -9.93 23.39
N ARG A 287 -0.73 -10.34 24.26
CA ARG A 287 -1.52 -9.43 25.12
C ARG A 287 -2.22 -8.34 24.31
N PHE A 288 -2.78 -8.71 23.17
CA PHE A 288 -3.56 -7.77 22.36
C PHE A 288 -4.78 -7.29 23.15
N GLN A 289 -4.98 -5.98 23.16
CA GLN A 289 -6.12 -5.30 23.76
C GLN A 289 -6.52 -4.11 22.90
N ALA A 290 -7.80 -3.83 22.81
CA ALA A 290 -8.34 -2.63 22.21
C ALA A 290 -9.56 -2.19 23.03
N GLU A 291 -9.75 -0.89 23.19
CA GLU A 291 -10.94 -0.35 23.86
C GLU A 291 -12.17 -0.56 22.99
N LYS A 292 -12.03 -0.41 21.67
CA LYS A 292 -13.08 -0.63 20.67
C LYS A 292 -12.51 -1.37 19.47
N GLY A 293 -13.30 -2.26 18.87
CA GLY A 293 -13.00 -2.93 17.60
C GLY A 293 -11.99 -4.09 17.69
N GLY A 294 -11.55 -4.51 18.88
CA GLY A 294 -10.59 -5.60 19.06
C GLY A 294 -11.05 -6.93 18.46
N ASP A 295 -12.33 -7.25 18.61
CA ASP A 295 -12.92 -8.46 18.02
C ASP A 295 -12.72 -8.55 16.50
N CYS A 296 -12.71 -7.41 15.80
CA CYS A 296 -12.46 -7.38 14.36
C CYS A 296 -11.06 -7.88 14.03
N PHE A 297 -10.03 -7.41 14.76
CA PHE A 297 -8.66 -7.89 14.57
C PHE A 297 -8.54 -9.39 14.83
N GLU A 298 -9.05 -9.87 15.98
CA GLU A 298 -8.98 -11.28 16.34
C GLU A 298 -9.67 -12.16 15.30
N LYS A 299 -10.86 -11.78 14.84
CA LYS A 299 -11.58 -12.48 13.75
C LYS A 299 -10.82 -12.43 12.44
N SER A 300 -10.20 -11.30 12.10
CA SER A 300 -9.48 -11.13 10.84
C SER A 300 -8.28 -12.06 10.71
N ILE A 301 -7.55 -12.32 11.81
CA ILE A 301 -6.36 -13.17 11.78
C ILE A 301 -6.65 -14.62 12.19
N ALA A 302 -7.77 -14.87 12.85
CA ALA A 302 -8.12 -16.21 13.39
C ALA A 302 -8.03 -17.33 12.36
N PRO A 303 -8.54 -17.18 11.12
CA PRO A 303 -8.53 -18.24 10.12
C PRO A 303 -7.15 -18.63 9.63
N TYR A 304 -6.15 -17.75 9.74
CA TYR A 304 -4.84 -18.00 9.16
C TYR A 304 -3.98 -18.90 10.05
N ALA A 305 -3.13 -19.69 9.41
CA ALA A 305 -2.15 -20.51 10.11
C ALA A 305 -1.02 -19.66 10.71
N SER A 306 -0.38 -20.16 11.77
CA SER A 306 0.86 -19.55 12.27
C SER A 306 1.93 -19.55 11.17
N PRO A 307 2.73 -18.48 11.03
CA PRO A 307 2.97 -17.38 11.99
C PRO A 307 2.18 -16.08 11.72
N LYS A 308 0.86 -16.12 11.66
CA LYS A 308 -0.04 -14.99 11.40
C LYS A 308 0.10 -13.79 12.35
N ASP A 309 0.60 -14.03 13.56
CA ASP A 309 0.75 -13.07 14.66
C ASP A 309 2.22 -12.69 14.91
N ARG A 310 3.13 -13.04 13.97
CA ARG A 310 4.55 -12.69 14.07
C ARG A 310 4.84 -11.40 13.31
N PHE A 311 5.76 -10.58 13.83
CA PHE A 311 6.21 -9.36 13.18
C PHE A 311 6.67 -9.65 11.76
N GLY A 312 6.05 -8.97 10.79
CA GLY A 312 6.21 -9.26 9.38
C GLY A 312 6.95 -8.18 8.61
N TYR A 313 6.62 -6.90 8.86
CA TYR A 313 7.28 -5.80 8.16
C TYR A 313 7.32 -4.51 8.96
N PHE A 314 8.21 -3.64 8.54
CA PHE A 314 8.33 -2.26 8.98
C PHE A 314 8.48 -1.36 7.75
N SER A 315 7.77 -0.23 7.72
CA SER A 315 7.88 0.73 6.64
C SER A 315 7.97 2.18 7.12
N ILE A 316 8.62 3.00 6.29
CA ILE A 316 8.82 4.43 6.48
C ILE A 316 8.30 5.15 5.24
N GLY A 317 7.35 6.06 5.42
CA GLY A 317 6.90 6.95 4.37
C GLY A 317 7.92 8.04 4.06
N LEU A 318 8.10 8.34 2.79
CA LEU A 318 9.14 9.23 2.26
C LEU A 318 8.59 10.37 1.40
N ASN A 319 7.32 10.32 0.98
CA ASN A 319 6.76 11.25 0.02
C ASN A 319 6.34 12.58 0.69
N PRO A 320 7.01 13.69 0.40
CA PRO A 320 6.70 14.98 1.04
C PRO A 320 5.38 15.61 0.55
N GLY A 321 4.88 15.18 -0.63
CA GLY A 321 3.61 15.65 -1.17
C GLY A 321 2.39 15.00 -0.53
N ILE A 322 2.58 13.89 0.18
CA ILE A 322 1.50 13.17 0.86
C ILE A 322 1.33 13.70 2.28
N GLY A 323 0.20 14.34 2.52
CA GLY A 323 -0.17 14.84 3.85
C GLY A 323 -0.88 13.78 4.70
N VAL A 324 -0.64 13.84 6.02
CA VAL A 324 -1.46 13.14 7.01
C VAL A 324 -2.67 14.02 7.32
N VAL A 325 -3.86 13.45 7.35
CA VAL A 325 -5.07 14.14 7.80
C VAL A 325 -5.45 13.63 9.19
N GLU A 326 -5.30 14.52 10.16
CA GLU A 326 -5.75 14.28 11.54
C GLU A 326 -7.15 14.85 11.70
N ASN A 327 -8.15 14.00 11.84
CA ASN A 327 -9.58 14.34 11.96
C ASN A 327 -10.24 15.00 10.71
N PRO A 328 -11.47 14.57 10.39
CA PRO A 328 -12.22 13.52 11.10
C PRO A 328 -11.81 12.09 10.72
N GLY A 329 -11.10 11.84 9.61
CA GLY A 329 -10.89 10.51 9.05
C GLY A 329 -9.55 9.84 9.34
N ASP A 330 -8.59 10.49 10.00
CA ASP A 330 -7.24 9.93 10.29
C ASP A 330 -6.57 9.25 9.09
N TYR A 331 -6.63 9.90 7.93
CA TYR A 331 -5.96 9.41 6.73
C TYR A 331 -4.44 9.44 6.90
N ARG A 332 -3.83 8.28 6.93
CA ARG A 332 -2.40 8.09 7.18
C ARG A 332 -1.83 7.12 6.15
N PRO A 333 -1.64 7.58 4.92
CA PRO A 333 -1.06 6.74 3.89
C PRO A 333 0.38 6.36 4.27
N ASP A 334 0.76 5.14 4.01
CA ASP A 334 2.08 4.58 4.35
C ASP A 334 3.24 5.26 3.62
N ASN A 335 2.96 5.93 2.52
CA ASN A 335 3.94 6.67 1.72
C ASN A 335 4.14 8.14 2.17
N GLY A 336 3.31 8.67 3.08
CA GLY A 336 3.47 10.04 3.61
C GLY A 336 4.78 10.19 4.40
N ALA A 337 5.52 11.30 4.15
CA ALA A 337 6.83 11.50 4.77
C ALA A 337 6.78 11.46 6.30
N GLY A 338 7.58 10.55 6.91
CA GLY A 338 7.65 10.35 8.36
C GLY A 338 6.54 9.45 8.94
N VAL A 339 5.60 8.98 8.13
CA VAL A 339 4.60 8.00 8.57
C VAL A 339 5.26 6.65 8.74
N ILE A 340 4.99 5.98 9.87
CA ILE A 340 5.52 4.66 10.18
C ILE A 340 4.38 3.66 10.23
N TRP A 341 4.59 2.51 9.58
CA TRP A 341 3.73 1.36 9.73
C TRP A 341 4.54 0.14 10.14
N MET A 342 3.91 -0.73 10.89
CA MET A 342 4.38 -2.07 11.18
C MET A 342 3.28 -3.09 10.91
N GLY A 343 3.65 -4.31 10.57
CA GLY A 343 2.68 -5.38 10.33
C GLY A 343 3.08 -6.70 10.92
N VAL A 344 2.08 -7.57 11.10
CA VAL A 344 2.24 -8.98 11.45
C VAL A 344 1.72 -9.85 10.32
N GLY A 345 2.22 -11.06 10.20
CA GLY A 345 1.79 -12.02 9.17
C GLY A 345 2.79 -12.21 8.04
N ASP A 346 2.29 -12.52 6.84
CA ASP A 346 3.08 -12.88 5.67
C ASP A 346 4.11 -11.80 5.26
N ASN A 347 5.33 -12.22 4.96
CA ASN A 347 6.37 -11.32 4.49
C ASN A 347 7.30 -11.95 3.42
N ARG A 348 6.87 -13.02 2.79
CA ARG A 348 7.66 -13.78 1.79
C ARG A 348 8.01 -12.93 0.57
N LEU A 349 7.10 -12.07 0.11
CA LEU A 349 7.35 -11.15 -1.01
C LEU A 349 8.47 -10.13 -0.73
N MET A 350 8.82 -9.98 0.55
CA MET A 350 9.91 -9.12 1.04
C MET A 350 11.17 -9.92 1.40
N GLY A 351 11.18 -11.23 1.19
CA GLY A 351 12.28 -12.10 1.59
C GLY A 351 12.30 -12.44 3.08
N GLY A 352 11.18 -12.30 3.77
CA GLY A 352 11.00 -12.74 5.14
C GLY A 352 10.68 -14.24 5.26
N ALA A 353 10.62 -14.73 6.49
CA ALA A 353 10.42 -16.14 6.82
C ALA A 353 9.00 -16.49 7.28
N ASN A 354 8.11 -15.51 7.40
CA ASN A 354 6.72 -15.76 7.76
C ASN A 354 5.95 -16.31 6.56
N ASP A 355 5.74 -17.62 6.55
CA ASP A 355 4.96 -18.32 5.52
C ASP A 355 3.52 -18.54 6.05
N THR A 356 2.66 -17.61 5.72
CA THR A 356 1.23 -17.64 6.05
C THR A 356 0.44 -16.97 4.94
N VAL A 357 -0.86 -16.82 5.12
CA VAL A 357 -1.71 -16.01 4.25
C VAL A 357 -2.28 -14.84 5.04
N GLY A 358 -2.14 -13.65 4.49
CA GLY A 358 -2.64 -12.43 5.14
C GLY A 358 -1.78 -11.94 6.32
N GLY A 359 -2.26 -10.87 6.90
CA GLY A 359 -1.61 -10.18 8.01
C GLY A 359 -2.43 -8.98 8.44
N PHE A 360 -1.90 -8.20 9.36
CA PHE A 360 -2.53 -6.98 9.83
C PHE A 360 -1.49 -5.88 10.05
N SER A 361 -1.87 -4.64 9.78
CA SER A 361 -0.96 -3.49 9.82
C SER A 361 -1.42 -2.44 10.82
N PHE A 362 -0.44 -1.81 11.46
CA PHE A 362 -0.66 -0.78 12.48
C PHE A 362 0.16 0.47 12.18
N PRO A 363 -0.44 1.68 12.17
CA PRO A 363 0.30 2.93 12.10
C PRO A 363 0.90 3.29 13.46
N ILE A 364 2.15 3.74 13.47
CA ILE A 364 2.79 4.27 14.69
C ILE A 364 2.83 5.79 14.59
N LEU A 365 2.02 6.44 15.42
CA LEU A 365 1.80 7.87 15.34
C LEU A 365 2.90 8.65 16.04
N ASN A 366 3.34 9.77 15.42
CA ASN A 366 4.36 10.67 15.96
C ASN A 366 5.62 9.93 16.43
N ALA A 367 6.00 8.89 15.66
CA ALA A 367 7.12 8.02 15.98
C ALA A 367 8.45 8.78 16.02
N THR A 368 9.31 8.39 16.94
CA THR A 368 10.76 8.63 16.88
C THR A 368 11.42 7.31 16.56
N VAL A 369 12.23 7.28 15.51
CA VAL A 369 12.94 6.09 15.07
C VAL A 369 14.43 6.33 15.16
N GLU A 370 15.12 5.46 15.89
CA GLU A 370 16.57 5.44 15.99
C GLU A 370 17.11 4.18 15.31
N VAL A 371 18.14 4.35 14.53
CA VAL A 371 18.87 3.30 13.84
C VAL A 371 20.28 3.26 14.35
N ASN A 372 20.68 2.19 15.02
CA ASN A 372 21.97 2.06 15.69
C ASN A 372 22.28 3.27 16.61
N GLY A 373 21.26 3.74 17.35
CA GLY A 373 21.35 4.89 18.27
C GLY A 373 21.37 6.29 17.62
N LYS A 374 21.17 6.38 16.29
CA LYS A 374 21.04 7.66 15.58
C LYS A 374 19.59 7.87 15.17
N THR A 375 19.03 9.01 15.55
CA THR A 375 17.67 9.39 15.18
C THR A 375 17.59 9.65 13.68
N VAL A 376 16.65 8.99 13.00
CA VAL A 376 16.34 9.18 11.57
C VAL A 376 14.94 9.76 11.37
N ILE A 377 14.05 9.58 12.36
CA ILE A 377 12.73 10.21 12.43
C ILE A 377 12.55 10.72 13.85
N LYS A 378 12.06 11.95 13.99
CA LYS A 378 11.75 12.57 15.26
C LYS A 378 10.31 13.08 15.26
N ALA A 379 9.48 12.54 16.17
CA ALA A 379 8.08 12.92 16.29
C ALA A 379 7.34 12.96 14.94
N GLY A 380 7.47 11.90 14.14
CA GLY A 380 6.82 11.76 12.83
C GLY A 380 7.45 12.59 11.70
N LYS A 381 8.62 13.19 11.90
CA LYS A 381 9.32 13.99 10.87
C LYS A 381 10.67 13.37 10.56
N LEU A 382 10.98 13.24 9.29
CA LEU A 382 12.32 12.85 8.83
C LEU A 382 13.35 13.88 9.29
N THR A 383 14.52 13.40 9.76
CA THR A 383 15.58 14.27 10.29
C THR A 383 16.72 14.52 9.30
N ASP A 384 16.69 13.87 8.15
CA ASP A 384 17.70 13.98 7.07
C ASP A 384 17.14 14.69 5.85
#